data_b6aeea16537bc41caa5c0b2bde5290e2
#
_entry.id   b6aeea16537bc41caa5c0b2bde5290e2
#
_cell.length_a   1.000
_cell.length_b   1.000
_cell.length_c   1.000
_cell.angle_alpha   90.00
_cell.angle_beta   90.00
_cell.angle_gamma   90.00
#
_symmetry.space_group_name_H-M   'P 1'
#
loop_
_entity.id
_entity.type
_entity.pdbx_description
1 polymer ?
#
loop_
_entity_poly.entity_id
_entity_poly.type
_entity_poly.pdbx_seq_one_letter_code
_entity_poly.pdbx_strand_id
1 'polypeptide(L)'
;MKVLLICGGQSSEHIISRMSASNIRKHIKDSYEVKMAGITKEGIWYQINDQIKDYAEDCWLDESQLITNVFEYLKSFDVVFPCLHGLYGEDGTIQGLLEMAGRPYTGCRVADSALAMDKVLAKKVFTLANIPTTPSLFAYKRYDGKLVIIRDDQTQTEDIVSEVKETLGLPVFIKASRSGSSVGCYKVTKEEDILPRLKEASHYDSKILIEKAIQATELEVGVLGNDDLLVSRVGQIMPHGEFYTFESKYEDKQSSTCIPAGITDEQAEYIRENAKKAFHAIDGHG
;
A
#
# COMPACT_ATOMS: atom_id res chain seq x y z
N MET A 1 9.28 -0.11 28.37
CA MET A 1 9.40 -0.74 27.04
C MET A 1 10.00 0.29 26.10
N LYS A 2 11.04 -0.10 25.39
CA LYS A 2 11.79 0.74 24.46
C LYS A 2 11.30 0.52 23.03
N VAL A 3 10.72 1.54 22.44
CA VAL A 3 10.06 1.48 21.12
C VAL A 3 10.89 2.23 20.10
N LEU A 4 11.12 1.62 18.94
CA LEU A 4 11.69 2.30 17.78
C LEU A 4 10.58 2.62 16.79
N LEU A 5 10.34 3.89 16.50
CA LEU A 5 9.46 4.34 15.41
C LEU A 5 10.32 4.63 14.18
N ILE A 6 10.04 3.98 13.05
CA ILE A 6 10.81 4.13 11.81
C ILE A 6 9.98 4.94 10.80
N CYS A 7 10.58 5.95 10.16
CA CYS A 7 9.93 6.76 9.14
C CYS A 7 10.83 7.09 7.93
N GLY A 8 10.23 7.68 6.89
CA GLY A 8 10.89 8.03 5.64
C GLY A 8 10.81 6.90 4.62
N GLY A 9 11.95 6.35 4.21
CA GLY A 9 12.03 5.25 3.26
C GLY A 9 12.24 5.70 1.82
N GLN A 10 12.46 4.72 0.93
CA GLN A 10 12.84 4.94 -0.48
C GLN A 10 11.62 5.06 -1.41
N SER A 11 10.40 4.93 -0.89
CA SER A 11 9.19 5.01 -1.70
C SER A 11 8.82 6.45 -2.11
N SER A 12 7.91 6.57 -3.06
CA SER A 12 7.29 7.86 -3.43
C SER A 12 6.52 8.51 -2.27
N GLU A 13 6.16 7.72 -1.24
CA GLU A 13 5.41 8.15 -0.06
C GLU A 13 6.32 8.55 1.12
N HIS A 14 7.60 8.82 0.86
CA HIS A 14 8.59 9.21 1.86
C HIS A 14 8.11 10.33 2.80
N ILE A 15 7.58 11.41 2.24
CA ILE A 15 7.09 12.54 3.03
C ILE A 15 5.85 12.17 3.85
N ILE A 16 4.97 11.33 3.32
CA ILE A 16 3.75 10.88 4.01
C ILE A 16 4.12 10.05 5.24
N SER A 17 5.11 9.16 5.10
CA SER A 17 5.67 8.39 6.22
C SER A 17 6.18 9.32 7.34
N ARG A 18 6.90 10.38 7.00
CA ARG A 18 7.41 11.37 7.95
C ARG A 18 6.28 12.14 8.66
N MET A 19 5.24 12.54 7.92
CA MET A 19 4.03 13.18 8.48
C MET A 19 3.29 12.26 9.44
N SER A 20 3.09 11.00 9.04
CA SER A 20 2.45 9.97 9.88
C SER A 20 3.24 9.74 11.17
N ALA A 21 4.56 9.63 11.07
CA ALA A 21 5.45 9.46 12.23
C ALA A 21 5.38 10.66 13.18
N SER A 22 5.30 11.89 12.66
CA SER A 22 5.10 13.09 13.49
C SER A 22 3.81 13.01 14.30
N ASN A 23 2.71 12.57 13.68
CA ASN A 23 1.43 12.41 14.36
C ASN A 23 1.47 11.29 15.41
N ILE A 24 2.00 10.13 15.05
CA ILE A 24 2.13 9.00 15.98
C ILE A 24 3.00 9.41 17.19
N ARG A 25 4.15 10.05 16.95
CA ARG A 25 5.06 10.48 18.03
C ARG A 25 4.40 11.44 19.04
N LYS A 26 3.50 12.32 18.57
CA LYS A 26 2.75 13.25 19.43
C LYS A 26 1.71 12.55 20.31
N HIS A 27 1.20 11.38 19.90
CA HIS A 27 0.10 10.70 20.57
C HIS A 27 0.52 9.40 21.29
N ILE A 28 1.74 8.93 21.09
CA ILE A 28 2.24 7.75 21.79
C ILE A 28 2.42 8.07 23.28
N LYS A 29 2.03 7.14 24.15
CA LYS A 29 2.03 7.37 25.60
C LYS A 29 3.45 7.60 26.13
N ASP A 30 3.60 8.54 27.06
CA ASP A 30 4.88 8.86 27.74
C ASP A 30 5.44 7.68 28.56
N SER A 31 4.62 6.64 28.81
CA SER A 31 5.08 5.42 29.49
C SER A 31 6.05 4.57 28.64
N TYR A 32 6.21 4.89 27.35
CA TYR A 32 7.17 4.24 26.47
C TYR A 32 8.40 5.11 26.24
N GLU A 33 9.58 4.52 26.28
CA GLU A 33 10.80 5.17 25.79
C GLU A 33 10.82 5.06 24.25
N VAL A 34 10.47 6.15 23.57
CA VAL A 34 10.38 6.15 22.11
C VAL A 34 11.59 6.82 21.50
N LYS A 35 12.28 6.11 20.61
CA LYS A 35 13.33 6.63 19.74
C LYS A 35 12.86 6.60 18.30
N MET A 36 13.43 7.48 17.49
CA MET A 36 13.08 7.62 16.09
C MET A 36 14.26 7.21 15.19
N ALA A 37 13.98 6.44 14.14
CA ALA A 37 14.92 6.22 13.05
C ALA A 37 14.34 6.76 11.74
N GLY A 38 15.15 7.51 11.00
CA GLY A 38 14.82 8.01 9.68
C GLY A 38 15.58 7.26 8.60
N ILE A 39 14.88 6.88 7.55
CA ILE A 39 15.48 6.29 6.34
C ILE A 39 15.36 7.31 5.22
N THR A 40 16.48 7.71 4.61
CA THR A 40 16.48 8.63 3.48
C THR A 40 15.93 7.98 2.20
N LYS A 41 15.73 8.77 1.14
CA LYS A 41 15.34 8.23 -0.17
C LYS A 41 16.41 7.35 -0.81
N GLU A 42 17.67 7.50 -0.38
CA GLU A 42 18.80 6.66 -0.79
C GLU A 42 18.96 5.39 0.07
N GLY A 43 18.10 5.22 1.10
CA GLY A 43 18.12 4.05 1.99
C GLY A 43 19.12 4.14 3.13
N ILE A 44 19.62 5.34 3.45
CA ILE A 44 20.57 5.55 4.55
C ILE A 44 19.78 5.76 5.85
N TRP A 45 20.24 5.11 6.92
CA TRP A 45 19.56 5.11 8.21
C TRP A 45 20.21 6.10 9.18
N TYR A 46 19.38 6.90 9.85
CA TYR A 46 19.78 7.83 10.89
C TYR A 46 18.95 7.65 12.14
N GLN A 47 19.57 7.71 13.30
CA GLN A 47 18.86 7.98 14.56
C GLN A 47 18.53 9.46 14.59
N ILE A 48 17.24 9.79 14.59
CA ILE A 48 16.76 11.17 14.57
C ILE A 48 17.00 11.81 15.94
N ASN A 49 17.38 13.09 15.95
CA ASN A 49 17.52 13.86 17.16
C ASN A 49 16.16 14.01 17.88
N ASP A 50 16.10 13.70 19.16
CA ASP A 50 14.89 13.77 20.00
C ASP A 50 14.31 15.19 20.12
N GLN A 51 15.06 16.23 19.75
CA GLN A 51 14.60 17.64 19.73
C GLN A 51 13.76 17.97 18.50
N ILE A 52 13.83 17.17 17.44
CA ILE A 52 13.00 17.34 16.23
C ILE A 52 11.54 17.02 16.59
N LYS A 53 10.66 17.98 16.36
CA LYS A 53 9.23 17.88 16.69
C LYS A 53 8.34 17.61 15.48
N ASP A 54 8.80 18.00 14.31
CA ASP A 54 8.09 17.75 13.06
C ASP A 54 9.03 17.13 12.02
N TYR A 55 8.80 15.84 11.75
CA TYR A 55 9.59 15.07 10.79
C TYR A 55 9.22 15.35 9.34
N ALA A 56 8.15 16.12 9.08
CA ALA A 56 7.77 16.57 7.74
C ALA A 56 8.65 17.73 7.24
N GLU A 57 9.24 18.51 8.14
CA GLU A 57 10.14 19.63 7.82
C GLU A 57 11.48 19.16 7.24
N ASP A 58 12.15 20.03 6.46
CA ASP A 58 13.43 19.71 5.83
C ASP A 58 14.55 19.43 6.85
N CYS A 59 14.46 20.03 8.03
CA CYS A 59 15.41 19.85 9.15
C CYS A 59 15.24 18.52 9.92
N TRP A 60 14.44 17.59 9.46
CA TRP A 60 14.09 16.34 10.17
C TRP A 60 15.30 15.43 10.51
N LEU A 61 16.44 15.63 9.85
CA LEU A 61 17.69 14.93 10.12
C LEU A 61 18.78 15.81 10.74
N ASP A 62 18.46 17.05 11.13
CA ASP A 62 19.44 17.94 11.74
C ASP A 62 19.98 17.32 13.03
N GLU A 63 21.31 17.37 13.20
CA GLU A 63 22.03 16.77 14.34
C GLU A 63 21.75 15.28 14.55
N SER A 64 21.20 14.58 13.53
CA SER A 64 20.94 13.14 13.57
C SER A 64 22.23 12.33 13.43
N GLN A 65 22.23 11.11 13.96
CA GLN A 65 23.39 10.24 13.98
C GLN A 65 23.26 9.12 12.95
N LEU A 66 24.27 8.93 12.13
CA LEU A 66 24.32 7.84 11.15
C LEU A 66 24.31 6.48 11.85
N ILE A 67 23.39 5.60 11.44
CA ILE A 67 23.34 4.21 11.90
C ILE A 67 24.16 3.37 10.93
N THR A 68 25.37 2.98 11.33
CA THR A 68 26.28 2.20 10.50
C THR A 68 26.02 0.68 10.53
N ASN A 69 25.39 0.18 11.59
CA ASN A 69 25.00 -1.22 11.74
C ASN A 69 23.54 -1.31 12.16
N VAL A 70 22.66 -1.43 11.18
CA VAL A 70 21.19 -1.45 11.39
C VAL A 70 20.77 -2.64 12.26
N PHE A 71 21.35 -3.83 12.07
CA PHE A 71 21.00 -5.01 12.85
C PHE A 71 21.31 -4.86 14.34
N GLU A 72 22.48 -4.36 14.69
CA GLU A 72 22.85 -4.11 16.09
C GLU A 72 22.03 -2.97 16.70
N TYR A 73 21.72 -1.95 15.89
CA TYR A 73 20.86 -0.86 16.35
C TYR A 73 19.45 -1.36 16.69
N LEU A 74 18.85 -2.16 15.82
CA LEU A 74 17.51 -2.74 16.02
C LEU A 74 17.44 -3.60 17.31
N LYS A 75 18.49 -4.36 17.63
CA LYS A 75 18.53 -5.18 18.86
C LYS A 75 18.44 -4.39 20.17
N SER A 76 18.68 -3.09 20.13
CA SER A 76 18.60 -2.24 21.31
C SER A 76 17.16 -1.87 21.72
N PHE A 77 16.15 -2.30 20.97
CA PHE A 77 14.74 -2.00 21.19
C PHE A 77 13.93 -3.24 21.54
N ASP A 78 12.85 -3.08 22.32
CA ASP A 78 11.93 -4.15 22.69
C ASP A 78 10.96 -4.44 21.54
N VAL A 79 10.51 -3.39 20.85
CA VAL A 79 9.56 -3.48 19.72
C VAL A 79 9.83 -2.37 18.70
N VAL A 80 9.55 -2.66 17.44
CA VAL A 80 9.68 -1.72 16.32
C VAL A 80 8.30 -1.35 15.79
N PHE A 81 8.07 -0.08 15.54
CA PHE A 81 6.88 0.45 14.87
C PHE A 81 7.31 0.97 13.48
N PRO A 82 7.16 0.19 12.40
CA PRO A 82 7.44 0.67 11.05
C PRO A 82 6.29 1.60 10.62
N CYS A 83 6.59 2.89 10.48
CA CYS A 83 5.67 3.89 9.96
C CYS A 83 6.06 4.26 8.51
N LEU A 84 6.45 3.24 7.74
CA LEU A 84 6.81 3.38 6.34
C LEU A 84 5.57 3.16 5.47
N HIS A 85 5.49 3.86 4.34
CA HIS A 85 4.41 3.70 3.38
C HIS A 85 4.93 3.20 2.03
N GLY A 86 4.13 2.39 1.34
CA GLY A 86 4.42 1.90 0.00
C GLY A 86 5.58 0.92 -0.07
N LEU A 87 6.36 1.02 -1.14
CA LEU A 87 7.46 0.11 -1.44
C LEU A 87 8.51 0.09 -0.31
N TYR A 88 9.01 -1.09 0.02
CA TYR A 88 9.92 -1.39 1.14
C TYR A 88 9.32 -1.19 2.55
N GLY A 89 8.13 -0.60 2.68
CA GLY A 89 7.43 -0.42 3.95
C GLY A 89 6.27 -1.41 4.14
N GLU A 90 5.49 -1.65 3.09
CA GLU A 90 4.26 -2.43 3.13
C GLU A 90 4.34 -3.75 2.35
N ASP A 91 5.48 -4.06 1.73
CA ASP A 91 5.69 -5.18 0.81
C ASP A 91 6.42 -6.40 1.41
N GLY A 92 6.60 -6.45 2.73
CA GLY A 92 7.32 -7.51 3.42
C GLY A 92 8.83 -7.27 3.57
N THR A 93 9.40 -6.25 2.92
CA THR A 93 10.85 -6.01 2.92
C THR A 93 11.37 -5.57 4.29
N ILE A 94 10.77 -4.54 4.89
CA ILE A 94 11.15 -4.10 6.24
C ILE A 94 10.80 -5.17 7.28
N GLN A 95 9.69 -5.87 7.11
CA GLN A 95 9.27 -6.96 7.98
C GLN A 95 10.32 -8.08 7.97
N GLY A 96 10.84 -8.45 6.80
CA GLY A 96 11.92 -9.44 6.68
C GLY A 96 13.20 -9.01 7.38
N LEU A 97 13.59 -7.73 7.30
CA LEU A 97 14.72 -7.18 8.04
C LEU A 97 14.51 -7.32 9.56
N LEU A 98 13.31 -7.00 10.05
CA LEU A 98 12.97 -7.04 11.47
C LEU A 98 12.92 -8.48 12.01
N GLU A 99 12.37 -9.41 11.23
CA GLU A 99 12.38 -10.85 11.58
C GLU A 99 13.80 -11.40 11.65
N MET A 100 14.65 -11.10 10.67
CA MET A 100 16.07 -11.51 10.69
C MET A 100 16.85 -10.87 11.86
N ALA A 101 16.48 -9.66 12.28
CA ALA A 101 17.03 -9.03 13.47
C ALA A 101 16.46 -9.59 14.78
N GLY A 102 15.45 -10.45 14.71
CA GLY A 102 14.77 -11.03 15.87
C GLY A 102 14.01 -10.00 16.68
N ARG A 103 13.41 -8.99 16.03
CA ARG A 103 12.67 -7.92 16.72
C ARG A 103 11.18 -8.02 16.48
N PRO A 104 10.37 -8.01 17.56
CA PRO A 104 8.93 -7.83 17.45
C PRO A 104 8.60 -6.49 16.79
N TYR A 105 7.55 -6.46 15.98
CA TYR A 105 7.09 -5.25 15.33
C TYR A 105 5.56 -5.23 15.21
N THR A 106 5.01 -4.04 14.96
CA THR A 106 3.57 -3.84 14.74
C THR A 106 3.22 -4.02 13.27
N GLY A 107 2.01 -4.54 13.00
CA GLY A 107 1.47 -4.70 11.66
C GLY A 107 1.70 -6.10 11.07
N CYS A 108 1.34 -6.24 9.83
CA CYS A 108 1.41 -7.47 9.05
C CYS A 108 2.84 -8.04 8.93
N ARG A 109 2.96 -9.35 8.76
CA ARG A 109 4.22 -10.08 8.61
C ARG A 109 4.74 -10.03 7.16
N VAL A 110 5.81 -10.75 6.87
CA VAL A 110 6.45 -10.77 5.55
C VAL A 110 5.49 -11.23 4.44
N ALA A 111 4.84 -12.39 4.63
CA ALA A 111 4.05 -13.01 3.58
C ALA A 111 2.74 -12.25 3.29
N ASP A 112 2.01 -11.88 4.33
CA ASP A 112 0.77 -11.12 4.27
C ASP A 112 0.98 -9.71 3.71
N SER A 113 2.04 -9.00 4.13
CA SER A 113 2.43 -7.71 3.56
C SER A 113 2.76 -7.84 2.06
N ALA A 114 3.61 -8.79 1.68
CA ALA A 114 4.01 -8.99 0.28
C ALA A 114 2.81 -9.34 -0.61
N LEU A 115 1.88 -10.16 -0.08
CA LEU A 115 0.69 -10.58 -0.79
C LEU A 115 -0.30 -9.43 -0.95
N ALA A 116 -0.55 -8.66 0.12
CA ALA A 116 -1.49 -7.54 0.10
C ALA A 116 -1.00 -6.40 -0.81
N MET A 117 0.30 -6.12 -0.83
CA MET A 117 0.89 -5.08 -1.66
C MET A 117 0.78 -5.40 -3.17
N ASP A 118 0.86 -6.67 -3.56
CA ASP A 118 0.78 -7.11 -4.95
C ASP A 118 -0.68 -7.30 -5.38
N LYS A 119 -1.25 -6.31 -6.09
CA LYS A 119 -2.65 -6.29 -6.53
C LYS A 119 -3.06 -7.54 -7.31
N VAL A 120 -2.15 -8.10 -8.10
CA VAL A 120 -2.41 -9.33 -8.88
C VAL A 120 -2.51 -10.53 -7.95
N LEU A 121 -1.62 -10.65 -6.97
CA LEU A 121 -1.65 -11.75 -6.01
C LEU A 121 -2.83 -11.62 -5.05
N ALA A 122 -3.09 -10.42 -4.53
CA ALA A 122 -4.23 -10.14 -3.66
C ALA A 122 -5.56 -10.53 -4.34
N LYS A 123 -5.76 -10.13 -5.61
CA LYS A 123 -6.97 -10.52 -6.35
C LYS A 123 -7.12 -12.02 -6.53
N LYS A 124 -6.02 -12.75 -6.78
CA LYS A 124 -6.07 -14.22 -6.88
C LYS A 124 -6.52 -14.85 -5.57
N VAL A 125 -5.96 -14.40 -4.46
CA VAL A 125 -6.34 -14.88 -3.12
C VAL A 125 -7.78 -14.51 -2.78
N PHE A 126 -8.21 -13.30 -3.05
CA PHE A 126 -9.59 -12.87 -2.82
C PHE A 126 -10.58 -13.66 -3.66
N THR A 127 -10.26 -13.96 -4.93
CA THR A 127 -11.09 -14.82 -5.78
C THR A 127 -11.21 -16.22 -5.19
N LEU A 128 -10.12 -16.83 -4.73
CA LEU A 128 -10.14 -18.14 -4.06
C LEU A 128 -10.96 -18.12 -2.76
N ALA A 129 -10.96 -17.01 -2.03
CA ALA A 129 -11.76 -16.81 -0.82
C ALA A 129 -13.23 -16.41 -1.10
N ASN A 130 -13.66 -16.40 -2.37
CA ASN A 130 -14.99 -15.96 -2.80
C ASN A 130 -15.33 -14.52 -2.36
N ILE A 131 -14.34 -13.64 -2.33
CA ILE A 131 -14.52 -12.21 -2.10
C ILE A 131 -14.73 -11.54 -3.46
N PRO A 132 -15.81 -10.77 -3.66
CA PRO A 132 -16.06 -10.09 -4.91
C PRO A 132 -14.95 -9.10 -5.26
N THR A 133 -14.43 -9.20 -6.49
CA THR A 133 -13.44 -8.28 -7.02
C THR A 133 -13.85 -7.79 -8.41
N THR A 134 -13.33 -6.65 -8.81
CA THR A 134 -13.54 -6.11 -10.17
C THR A 134 -12.97 -7.07 -11.22
N PRO A 135 -13.69 -7.37 -12.32
CA PRO A 135 -13.16 -8.17 -13.42
C PRO A 135 -11.83 -7.61 -13.92
N SER A 136 -10.86 -8.49 -14.16
CA SER A 136 -9.51 -8.08 -14.47
C SER A 136 -8.73 -9.07 -15.31
N LEU A 137 -7.69 -8.57 -15.98
CA LEU A 137 -6.65 -9.32 -16.67
C LEU A 137 -5.29 -8.98 -16.07
N PHE A 138 -4.32 -9.89 -16.23
CA PHE A 138 -2.97 -9.73 -15.71
C PHE A 138 -1.97 -9.69 -16.85
N ALA A 139 -1.32 -8.54 -17.05
CA ALA A 139 -0.26 -8.39 -18.02
C ALA A 139 1.11 -8.49 -17.35
N TYR A 140 2.09 -9.03 -18.09
CA TYR A 140 3.46 -9.19 -17.61
C TYR A 140 4.44 -8.67 -18.65
N LYS A 141 5.46 -7.96 -18.18
CA LYS A 141 6.64 -7.61 -18.97
C LYS A 141 7.67 -8.70 -18.85
N ARG A 142 7.92 -9.42 -19.93
CA ARG A 142 8.95 -10.46 -20.02
C ARG A 142 10.36 -9.87 -20.02
N TYR A 143 11.37 -10.71 -19.79
CA TYR A 143 12.78 -10.28 -19.83
C TYR A 143 13.24 -9.78 -21.21
N ASP A 144 12.59 -10.22 -22.30
CA ASP A 144 12.81 -9.73 -23.66
C ASP A 144 12.13 -8.38 -23.93
N GLY A 145 11.46 -7.81 -22.93
CA GLY A 145 10.75 -6.53 -22.99
C GLY A 145 9.34 -6.60 -23.54
N LYS A 146 8.89 -7.76 -24.03
CA LYS A 146 7.53 -7.94 -24.53
C LYS A 146 6.51 -7.95 -23.40
N LEU A 147 5.35 -7.40 -23.67
CA LEU A 147 4.18 -7.46 -22.81
C LEU A 147 3.28 -8.61 -23.26
N VAL A 148 2.82 -9.41 -22.31
CA VAL A 148 1.89 -10.54 -22.57
C VAL A 148 0.80 -10.55 -21.49
N ILE A 149 -0.40 -11.00 -21.86
CA ILE A 149 -1.40 -11.43 -20.86
C ILE A 149 -1.21 -12.93 -20.62
N ILE A 150 -1.22 -13.32 -19.35
CA ILE A 150 -1.25 -14.72 -18.93
C ILE A 150 -2.65 -15.00 -18.38
N ARG A 151 -3.36 -15.93 -19.01
CA ARG A 151 -4.70 -16.35 -18.59
C ARG A 151 -4.62 -17.35 -17.44
N ASP A 152 -5.74 -17.65 -16.82
CA ASP A 152 -5.81 -18.59 -15.68
C ASP A 152 -5.41 -20.02 -16.06
N ASP A 153 -5.63 -20.43 -17.30
CA ASP A 153 -5.18 -21.71 -17.86
C ASP A 153 -3.67 -21.73 -18.23
N GLN A 154 -2.94 -20.67 -17.90
CA GLN A 154 -1.51 -20.46 -18.20
C GLN A 154 -1.20 -20.22 -19.68
N THR A 155 -2.18 -20.12 -20.56
CA THR A 155 -1.94 -19.67 -21.94
C THR A 155 -1.54 -18.20 -21.98
N GLN A 156 -0.78 -17.81 -23.01
CA GLN A 156 -0.28 -16.44 -23.16
C GLN A 156 -0.73 -15.85 -24.49
N THR A 157 -0.96 -14.54 -24.50
CA THR A 157 -1.20 -13.79 -25.72
C THR A 157 -0.40 -12.48 -25.76
N GLU A 158 0.14 -12.13 -26.91
CA GLU A 158 0.72 -10.81 -27.20
C GLU A 158 -0.34 -9.86 -27.78
N ASP A 159 -1.51 -10.37 -28.19
CA ASP A 159 -2.64 -9.55 -28.66
C ASP A 159 -3.45 -9.01 -27.47
N ILE A 160 -2.82 -8.10 -26.74
CA ILE A 160 -3.36 -7.53 -25.51
C ILE A 160 -4.60 -6.69 -25.79
N VAL A 161 -4.62 -5.95 -26.90
CA VAL A 161 -5.71 -5.02 -27.20
C VAL A 161 -7.01 -5.79 -27.43
N SER A 162 -6.98 -6.84 -28.27
CA SER A 162 -8.16 -7.69 -28.50
C SER A 162 -8.61 -8.37 -27.22
N GLU A 163 -7.68 -8.93 -26.42
CA GLU A 163 -8.00 -9.60 -25.17
C GLU A 163 -8.70 -8.67 -24.16
N VAL A 164 -8.21 -7.43 -24.01
CA VAL A 164 -8.82 -6.42 -23.12
C VAL A 164 -10.23 -6.07 -23.60
N LYS A 165 -10.41 -5.86 -24.92
CA LYS A 165 -11.71 -5.50 -25.48
C LYS A 165 -12.75 -6.60 -25.31
N GLU A 166 -12.39 -7.84 -25.61
CA GLU A 166 -13.28 -8.97 -25.57
C GLU A 166 -13.67 -9.38 -24.16
N THR A 167 -12.70 -9.28 -23.22
CA THR A 167 -12.91 -9.74 -21.84
C THR A 167 -13.48 -8.65 -20.93
N LEU A 168 -12.96 -7.42 -21.01
CA LEU A 168 -13.31 -6.35 -20.08
C LEU A 168 -14.15 -5.24 -20.73
N GLY A 169 -13.94 -4.97 -22.03
CA GLY A 169 -14.43 -3.78 -22.69
C GLY A 169 -13.72 -2.51 -22.17
N LEU A 170 -14.12 -1.36 -22.68
CA LEU A 170 -13.63 -0.06 -22.21
C LEU A 170 -14.75 0.71 -21.47
N PRO A 171 -14.41 1.59 -20.52
CA PRO A 171 -13.07 1.96 -20.07
C PRO A 171 -12.46 0.92 -19.10
N VAL A 172 -11.11 0.94 -18.99
CA VAL A 172 -10.35 0.14 -18.03
C VAL A 172 -9.38 1.00 -17.22
N PHE A 173 -8.93 0.47 -16.06
CA PHE A 173 -7.78 0.97 -15.35
C PHE A 173 -6.58 0.05 -15.56
N ILE A 174 -5.42 0.63 -15.86
CA ILE A 174 -4.13 -0.07 -15.96
C ILE A 174 -3.29 0.37 -14.76
N LYS A 175 -2.82 -0.60 -13.95
CA LYS A 175 -2.15 -0.32 -12.67
C LYS A 175 -0.90 -1.18 -12.53
N ALA A 176 0.23 -0.56 -12.18
CA ALA A 176 1.40 -1.31 -11.69
C ALA A 176 1.03 -2.11 -10.43
N SER A 177 1.39 -3.39 -10.36
CA SER A 177 0.87 -4.30 -9.33
C SER A 177 1.31 -3.93 -7.92
N ARG A 178 2.61 -3.62 -7.73
CA ARG A 178 3.22 -3.33 -6.43
C ARG A 178 3.50 -1.83 -6.23
N SER A 179 2.71 -0.96 -6.83
CA SER A 179 2.81 0.48 -6.65
C SER A 179 1.65 0.99 -5.80
N GLY A 180 1.93 1.89 -4.86
CA GLY A 180 0.94 2.56 -4.02
C GLY A 180 0.50 3.92 -4.56
N SER A 181 -0.45 4.53 -3.85
CA SER A 181 -0.87 5.93 -4.01
C SER A 181 -1.10 6.40 -5.45
N SER A 182 -1.75 5.56 -6.25
CA SER A 182 -2.08 5.82 -7.67
C SER A 182 -0.87 6.04 -8.60
N VAL A 183 0.36 5.79 -8.16
CA VAL A 183 1.55 5.82 -9.02
C VAL A 183 1.50 4.65 -10.01
N GLY A 184 1.69 4.93 -11.30
CA GLY A 184 1.56 3.93 -12.37
C GLY A 184 0.13 3.43 -12.58
N CYS A 185 -0.89 4.27 -12.27
CA CYS A 185 -2.31 3.98 -12.46
C CYS A 185 -2.91 4.91 -13.53
N TYR A 186 -3.52 4.32 -14.55
CA TYR A 186 -4.02 5.04 -15.72
C TYR A 186 -5.45 4.60 -16.08
N LYS A 187 -6.37 5.56 -16.23
CA LYS A 187 -7.70 5.33 -16.84
C LYS A 187 -7.57 5.35 -18.34
N VAL A 188 -8.01 4.30 -19.01
CA VAL A 188 -7.96 4.14 -20.46
C VAL A 188 -9.37 4.05 -21.03
N THR A 189 -9.71 4.99 -21.90
CA THR A 189 -11.03 5.10 -22.55
C THR A 189 -11.00 4.76 -24.03
N LYS A 190 -9.81 4.67 -24.64
CA LYS A 190 -9.63 4.38 -26.06
C LYS A 190 -8.64 3.23 -26.28
N GLU A 191 -8.87 2.43 -27.31
CA GLU A 191 -8.04 1.27 -27.65
C GLU A 191 -6.58 1.65 -27.92
N GLU A 192 -6.35 2.75 -28.63
CA GLU A 192 -5.04 3.25 -28.99
C GLU A 192 -4.15 3.55 -27.78
N ASP A 193 -4.76 3.82 -26.62
CA ASP A 193 -4.03 4.15 -25.38
C ASP A 193 -3.64 2.91 -24.55
N ILE A 194 -4.19 1.72 -24.81
CA ILE A 194 -3.95 0.51 -24.02
C ILE A 194 -2.45 0.19 -23.97
N LEU A 195 -1.80 0.00 -25.12
CA LEU A 195 -0.38 -0.38 -25.18
C LEU A 195 0.56 0.71 -24.66
N PRO A 196 0.36 2.01 -24.99
CA PRO A 196 1.14 3.09 -24.39
C PRO A 196 1.07 3.08 -22.86
N ARG A 197 -0.12 3.00 -22.27
CA ARG A 197 -0.28 3.02 -20.80
C ARG A 197 0.24 1.76 -20.13
N LEU A 198 0.16 0.61 -20.77
CA LEU A 198 0.81 -0.61 -20.29
C LEU A 198 2.34 -0.48 -20.26
N LYS A 199 2.93 0.13 -21.29
CA LYS A 199 4.38 0.40 -21.33
C LYS A 199 4.77 1.35 -20.21
N GLU A 200 4.02 2.42 -19.96
CA GLU A 200 4.27 3.35 -18.86
C GLU A 200 4.16 2.63 -17.49
N ALA A 201 3.09 1.88 -17.23
CA ALA A 201 2.93 1.11 -16.01
C ALA A 201 4.08 0.11 -15.81
N SER A 202 4.59 -0.46 -16.91
CA SER A 202 5.70 -1.44 -16.87
C SER A 202 7.07 -0.85 -16.46
N HIS A 203 7.20 0.46 -16.33
CA HIS A 203 8.38 1.09 -15.75
C HIS A 203 8.39 0.99 -14.22
N TYR A 204 7.22 0.86 -13.60
CA TYR A 204 7.07 0.75 -12.15
C TYR A 204 7.06 -0.70 -11.66
N ASP A 205 6.45 -1.61 -12.43
CA ASP A 205 6.44 -3.04 -12.13
C ASP A 205 6.32 -3.87 -13.40
N SER A 206 6.99 -5.01 -13.44
CA SER A 206 6.82 -6.01 -14.51
C SER A 206 5.44 -6.67 -14.51
N LYS A 207 4.75 -6.70 -13.37
CA LYS A 207 3.37 -7.15 -13.21
C LYS A 207 2.40 -5.97 -13.31
N ILE A 208 1.39 -6.09 -14.15
CA ILE A 208 0.43 -5.03 -14.41
C ILE A 208 -0.99 -5.60 -14.30
N LEU A 209 -1.82 -4.96 -13.51
CA LEU A 209 -3.24 -5.26 -13.42
C LEU A 209 -4.00 -4.39 -14.42
N ILE A 210 -4.91 -5.01 -15.18
CA ILE A 210 -5.89 -4.33 -16.04
C ILE A 210 -7.26 -4.62 -15.48
N GLU A 211 -7.99 -3.63 -15.02
CA GLU A 211 -9.31 -3.79 -14.41
C GLU A 211 -10.37 -3.05 -15.19
N LYS A 212 -11.56 -3.65 -15.30
CA LYS A 212 -12.74 -2.95 -15.79
C LYS A 212 -12.99 -1.71 -14.94
N ALA A 213 -13.15 -0.54 -15.55
CA ALA A 213 -13.56 0.63 -14.82
C ALA A 213 -15.04 0.53 -14.42
N ILE A 214 -15.31 0.66 -13.15
CA ILE A 214 -16.67 0.68 -12.59
C ILE A 214 -16.96 2.06 -12.02
N GLN A 215 -18.21 2.50 -12.13
CA GLN A 215 -18.66 3.68 -11.41
C GLN A 215 -19.13 3.24 -10.03
N ALA A 216 -18.44 3.68 -8.99
CA ALA A 216 -18.68 3.27 -7.62
C ALA A 216 -18.47 4.41 -6.63
N THR A 217 -19.08 4.29 -5.45
CA THR A 217 -18.73 5.09 -4.30
C THR A 217 -17.48 4.51 -3.66
N GLU A 218 -16.51 5.36 -3.32
CA GLU A 218 -15.26 4.94 -2.68
C GLU A 218 -15.48 4.81 -1.18
N LEU A 219 -15.37 3.58 -0.68
CA LEU A 219 -15.60 3.23 0.72
C LEU A 219 -14.36 2.58 1.31
N GLU A 220 -14.07 2.89 2.57
CA GLU A 220 -12.92 2.34 3.28
C GLU A 220 -13.33 1.82 4.65
N VAL A 221 -12.64 0.76 5.10
CA VAL A 221 -12.79 0.20 6.44
C VAL A 221 -11.44 -0.30 6.93
N GLY A 222 -11.10 -0.02 8.18
CA GLY A 222 -9.91 -0.53 8.85
C GLY A 222 -10.21 -1.83 9.59
N VAL A 223 -9.25 -2.76 9.55
CA VAL A 223 -9.27 -4.01 10.32
C VAL A 223 -8.03 -4.04 11.20
N LEU A 224 -8.19 -4.36 12.48
CA LEU A 224 -7.11 -4.44 13.46
C LEU A 224 -7.29 -5.70 14.31
N GLY A 225 -6.21 -6.43 14.52
CA GLY A 225 -6.19 -7.59 15.42
C GLY A 225 -5.43 -8.78 14.85
N ASN A 226 -5.49 -9.87 15.59
CA ASN A 226 -4.92 -11.18 15.21
C ASN A 226 -6.06 -12.20 15.20
N ASP A 227 -6.31 -12.87 16.34
CA ASP A 227 -7.41 -13.83 16.47
C ASP A 227 -8.78 -13.13 16.56
N ASP A 228 -8.84 -12.06 17.35
CA ASP A 228 -10.04 -11.24 17.51
C ASP A 228 -9.90 -9.94 16.71
N LEU A 229 -10.71 -9.81 15.64
CA LEU A 229 -10.65 -8.67 14.75
C LEU A 229 -11.60 -7.55 15.17
N LEU A 230 -11.04 -6.36 15.33
CA LEU A 230 -11.78 -5.10 15.42
C LEU A 230 -11.92 -4.52 14.01
N VAL A 231 -13.14 -4.21 13.61
CA VAL A 231 -13.44 -3.59 12.32
C VAL A 231 -14.06 -2.22 12.54
N SER A 232 -13.51 -1.21 11.90
CA SER A 232 -13.99 0.17 12.02
C SER A 232 -15.40 0.34 11.46
N ARG A 233 -15.99 1.51 11.67
CA ARG A 233 -17.10 1.98 10.83
C ARG A 233 -16.63 2.16 9.41
N VAL A 234 -17.54 2.00 8.44
CA VAL A 234 -17.25 2.28 7.04
C VAL A 234 -17.15 3.79 6.84
N GLY A 235 -16.05 4.25 6.26
CA GLY A 235 -15.84 5.62 5.80
C GLY A 235 -16.12 5.74 4.32
N GLN A 236 -16.57 6.91 3.88
CA GLN A 236 -16.73 7.27 2.48
C GLN A 236 -15.73 8.35 2.13
N ILE A 237 -15.02 8.15 1.02
CA ILE A 237 -14.15 9.16 0.43
C ILE A 237 -14.90 9.85 -0.70
N MET A 238 -14.89 11.15 -0.67
CA MET A 238 -15.47 12.02 -1.71
C MET A 238 -14.30 12.74 -2.41
N PRO A 239 -13.71 12.14 -3.46
CA PRO A 239 -12.60 12.75 -4.17
C PRO A 239 -13.09 13.99 -4.95
N HIS A 240 -12.24 15.00 -5.02
CA HIS A 240 -12.43 16.11 -5.93
C HIS A 240 -11.88 15.71 -7.31
N GLY A 241 -12.74 15.26 -8.22
CA GLY A 241 -12.36 14.80 -9.56
C GLY A 241 -12.92 13.44 -9.91
N GLU A 242 -12.53 12.90 -11.08
CA GLU A 242 -13.07 11.64 -11.60
C GLU A 242 -12.57 10.39 -10.87
N PHE A 243 -11.38 10.45 -10.25
CA PHE A 243 -10.84 9.38 -9.40
C PHE A 243 -9.79 9.92 -8.42
N TYR A 244 -9.49 9.14 -7.39
CA TYR A 244 -8.67 9.53 -6.24
C TYR A 244 -7.17 9.39 -6.60
N THR A 245 -6.59 10.47 -7.16
CA THR A 245 -5.17 10.56 -7.58
C THR A 245 -4.24 10.79 -6.38
N PHE A 246 -2.92 10.72 -6.60
CA PHE A 246 -1.92 11.05 -5.59
C PHE A 246 -2.11 12.49 -5.07
N GLU A 247 -2.30 13.45 -5.98
CA GLU A 247 -2.53 14.86 -5.64
C GLU A 247 -3.82 15.01 -4.82
N SER A 248 -4.92 14.31 -5.18
CA SER A 248 -6.17 14.37 -4.45
C SER A 248 -6.10 13.69 -3.08
N LYS A 249 -5.16 12.77 -2.87
CA LYS A 249 -4.93 12.09 -1.57
C LYS A 249 -4.19 12.97 -0.57
N TYR A 250 -3.20 13.73 -1.01
CA TYR A 250 -2.24 14.35 -0.12
C TYR A 250 -2.10 15.87 -0.27
N GLU A 251 -2.46 16.43 -1.42
CA GLU A 251 -2.27 17.85 -1.75
C GLU A 251 -3.59 18.60 -1.89
N ASP A 252 -4.66 17.93 -2.32
CA ASP A 252 -5.96 18.55 -2.53
C ASP A 252 -6.78 18.65 -1.23
N LYS A 253 -6.99 19.88 -0.76
CA LYS A 253 -7.83 20.18 0.41
C LYS A 253 -9.34 20.12 0.14
N GLN A 254 -9.75 19.84 -1.10
CA GLN A 254 -11.17 19.79 -1.50
C GLN A 254 -11.75 18.38 -1.41
N SER A 255 -10.91 17.35 -1.38
CA SER A 255 -11.33 15.99 -1.06
C SER A 255 -11.81 15.92 0.40
N SER A 256 -12.92 15.24 0.65
CA SER A 256 -13.50 15.13 1.98
C SER A 256 -13.83 13.69 2.34
N THR A 257 -13.93 13.42 3.64
CA THR A 257 -14.31 12.09 4.16
C THR A 257 -15.55 12.22 5.03
N CYS A 258 -16.39 11.19 5.01
CA CYS A 258 -17.57 11.08 5.85
C CYS A 258 -17.54 9.75 6.63
N ILE A 259 -17.60 9.81 7.97
CA ILE A 259 -17.65 8.63 8.83
C ILE A 259 -18.79 8.79 9.83
N PRO A 260 -19.80 7.93 9.85
CA PRO A 260 -20.01 6.79 8.95
C PRO A 260 -20.37 7.22 7.52
N ALA A 261 -20.13 6.33 6.56
CA ALA A 261 -20.52 6.51 5.16
C ALA A 261 -22.05 6.63 5.02
N GLY A 262 -22.49 7.34 3.97
CA GLY A 262 -23.93 7.50 3.65
C GLY A 262 -24.53 6.24 2.97
N ILE A 263 -24.40 5.08 3.61
CA ILE A 263 -24.90 3.78 3.13
C ILE A 263 -25.85 3.16 4.15
N THR A 264 -26.58 2.09 3.76
CA THR A 264 -27.46 1.37 4.70
C THR A 264 -26.65 0.53 5.69
N ASP A 265 -27.23 0.21 6.84
CA ASP A 265 -26.61 -0.67 7.85
C ASP A 265 -26.29 -2.05 7.27
N GLU A 266 -27.16 -2.59 6.40
CA GLU A 266 -26.95 -3.86 5.71
C GLU A 266 -25.70 -3.81 4.78
N GLN A 267 -25.56 -2.73 4.02
CA GLN A 267 -24.38 -2.51 3.19
C GLN A 267 -23.10 -2.36 4.02
N ALA A 268 -23.19 -1.60 5.12
CA ALA A 268 -22.07 -1.43 6.02
C ALA A 268 -21.59 -2.75 6.63
N GLU A 269 -22.53 -3.60 7.07
CA GLU A 269 -22.19 -4.91 7.62
C GLU A 269 -21.62 -5.86 6.56
N TYR A 270 -22.19 -5.87 5.36
CA TYR A 270 -21.65 -6.64 4.23
C TYR A 270 -20.19 -6.27 3.93
N ILE A 271 -19.86 -4.97 3.92
CA ILE A 271 -18.50 -4.49 3.68
C ILE A 271 -17.56 -4.92 4.81
N ARG A 272 -17.99 -4.77 6.07
CA ARG A 272 -17.20 -5.14 7.24
C ARG A 272 -16.90 -6.65 7.29
N GLU A 273 -17.88 -7.49 6.98
CA GLU A 273 -17.68 -8.94 6.91
C GLU A 273 -16.75 -9.35 5.76
N ASN A 274 -16.83 -8.70 4.60
CA ASN A 274 -15.89 -8.94 3.51
C ASN A 274 -14.47 -8.44 3.83
N ALA A 275 -14.34 -7.34 4.59
CA ALA A 275 -13.05 -6.88 5.06
C ALA A 275 -12.37 -7.88 6.02
N LYS A 276 -13.13 -8.47 6.95
CA LYS A 276 -12.61 -9.57 7.80
C LYS A 276 -12.16 -10.76 6.96
N LYS A 277 -12.98 -11.18 5.99
CA LYS A 277 -12.63 -12.28 5.08
C LYS A 277 -11.36 -11.96 4.30
N ALA A 278 -11.21 -10.72 3.79
CA ALA A 278 -10.02 -10.29 3.07
C ALA A 278 -8.78 -10.33 3.97
N PHE A 279 -8.89 -9.84 5.21
CA PHE A 279 -7.82 -9.88 6.20
C PHE A 279 -7.37 -11.31 6.50
N HIS A 280 -8.31 -12.23 6.76
CA HIS A 280 -8.01 -13.65 6.95
C HIS A 280 -7.43 -14.31 5.69
N ALA A 281 -7.92 -13.96 4.49
CA ALA A 281 -7.47 -14.56 3.25
C ALA A 281 -5.99 -14.27 2.93
N ILE A 282 -5.48 -13.13 3.40
CA ILE A 282 -4.05 -12.79 3.29
C ILE A 282 -3.23 -13.23 4.50
N ASP A 283 -3.83 -13.92 5.49
CA ASP A 283 -3.21 -14.23 6.79
C ASP A 283 -2.76 -12.97 7.55
N GLY A 284 -3.59 -11.92 7.53
CA GLY A 284 -3.26 -10.60 8.06
C GLY A 284 -3.06 -10.59 9.58
N HIS A 285 -2.17 -9.71 10.05
CA HIS A 285 -1.82 -9.53 11.46
C HIS A 285 -1.70 -8.04 11.82
N GLY A 286 -1.98 -7.69 13.11
CA GLY A 286 -1.75 -6.35 13.68
C GLY A 286 -2.93 -5.43 13.79
#